data_1bbed38db836147db3e9bca6e8af0315
#
_entry.id   1bbed38db836147db3e9bca6e8af0315
#
_cell.length_a   1.000
_cell.length_b   1.000
_cell.length_c   1.000
_cell.angle_alpha   90.00
_cell.angle_beta   90.00
_cell.angle_gamma   90.00
#
_symmetry.space_group_name_H-M   'P 1'
#
loop_
_entity.id
_entity.type
_entity.pdbx_description
1 polymer ?
#
loop_
_entity_poly.entity_id
_entity_poly.type
_entity_poly.pdbx_seq_one_letter_code
_entity_poly.pdbx_strand_id
1 'polypeptide(L)'
;MDFRIGHGYDVHALADGLPLVLGGVEIAHTKGCVAHSDGDVAIHALCDALLGAAALGDIGLHFPDTSVDFAGIDSKILLRRVAELLLEKGYEIGNVDCTMCAQQPRLRPHIDAMRRAMAGAMGVDDDRVSVKATTTEHLGFEGREEGISVSAVALIYRPADRK
;
A
#
# COMPACT_ATOMS: atom_id res chain seq x y z
N MET A 1 -22.87 13.06 -6.63
CA MET A 1 -21.70 12.49 -5.94
C MET A 1 -20.70 12.10 -7.04
N ASP A 2 -19.46 12.60 -6.97
CA ASP A 2 -18.40 12.34 -7.97
C ASP A 2 -17.52 11.21 -7.41
N PHE A 3 -17.67 9.99 -7.95
CA PHE A 3 -16.87 8.82 -7.57
C PHE A 3 -15.73 8.62 -8.55
N ARG A 4 -14.56 8.26 -8.04
CA ARG A 4 -13.38 7.93 -8.84
C ARG A 4 -12.74 6.65 -8.34
N ILE A 5 -12.18 5.88 -9.27
CA ILE A 5 -11.46 4.64 -9.01
C ILE A 5 -10.02 4.83 -9.45
N GLY A 6 -9.09 4.35 -8.62
CA GLY A 6 -7.69 4.22 -8.96
C GLY A 6 -7.21 2.80 -8.74
N HIS A 7 -6.21 2.41 -9.50
CA HIS A 7 -5.51 1.15 -9.39
C HIS A 7 -4.02 1.42 -9.23
N GLY A 8 -3.38 0.73 -8.28
CA GLY A 8 -1.95 0.75 -8.07
C GLY A 8 -1.41 -0.68 -8.13
N TYR A 9 -0.19 -0.81 -8.63
CA TYR A 9 0.56 -2.06 -8.67
C TYR A 9 2.01 -1.79 -8.34
N ASP A 10 2.57 -2.55 -7.39
CA ASP A 10 3.97 -2.43 -7.04
C ASP A 10 4.61 -3.80 -6.82
N VAL A 11 5.91 -3.88 -7.03
CA VAL A 11 6.71 -5.11 -6.92
C VAL A 11 8.03 -4.79 -6.26
N HIS A 12 8.38 -5.53 -5.20
CA HIS A 12 9.70 -5.44 -4.59
C HIS A 12 10.40 -6.79 -4.62
N ALA A 13 11.69 -6.77 -4.95
CA ALA A 13 12.55 -7.93 -4.81
C ALA A 13 12.76 -8.27 -3.35
N LEU A 14 12.91 -9.56 -3.05
CA LEU A 14 13.26 -10.06 -1.71
C LEU A 14 14.76 -10.33 -1.61
N ALA A 15 15.33 -9.97 -0.45
CA ALA A 15 16.72 -10.30 -0.11
C ALA A 15 16.82 -10.80 1.33
N ASP A 16 17.80 -11.69 1.58
CA ASP A 16 18.05 -12.27 2.90
C ASP A 16 18.52 -11.17 3.90
N GLY A 17 18.08 -11.32 5.14
CA GLY A 17 18.56 -10.47 6.25
C GLY A 17 17.95 -9.09 6.33
N LEU A 18 17.02 -8.74 5.45
CA LEU A 18 16.25 -7.50 5.53
C LEU A 18 14.96 -7.71 6.33
N PRO A 19 14.46 -6.68 7.03
CA PRO A 19 13.15 -6.72 7.66
C PRO A 19 12.05 -6.81 6.59
N LEU A 20 10.99 -7.58 6.86
CA LEU A 20 9.81 -7.64 6.02
C LEU A 20 8.70 -6.79 6.63
N VAL A 21 8.36 -5.69 5.97
CA VAL A 21 7.24 -4.82 6.35
C VAL A 21 6.18 -4.87 5.25
N LEU A 22 4.95 -5.21 5.61
CA LEU A 22 3.82 -5.27 4.68
C LEU A 22 2.55 -4.72 5.34
N GLY A 23 1.91 -3.76 4.67
CA GLY A 23 0.70 -3.11 5.17
C GLY A 23 0.89 -2.40 6.51
N GLY A 24 2.09 -1.86 6.76
CA GLY A 24 2.46 -1.18 7.99
C GLY A 24 2.77 -2.12 9.16
N VAL A 25 2.96 -3.42 8.90
CA VAL A 25 3.23 -4.45 9.93
C VAL A 25 4.55 -5.15 9.63
N GLU A 26 5.43 -5.20 10.63
CA GLU A 26 6.65 -6.00 10.53
C GLU A 26 6.32 -7.47 10.74
N ILE A 27 6.80 -8.32 9.83
CA ILE A 27 6.51 -9.76 9.79
C ILE A 27 7.82 -10.54 9.97
N ALA A 28 7.83 -11.46 10.93
CA ALA A 28 8.98 -12.33 11.13
C ALA A 28 9.21 -13.23 9.91
N HIS A 29 10.30 -13.00 9.20
CA HIS A 29 10.72 -13.77 8.03
C HIS A 29 12.23 -13.64 7.82
N THR A 30 12.82 -14.55 7.05
CA THR A 30 14.26 -14.54 6.74
C THR A 30 14.65 -13.54 5.65
N LYS A 31 13.69 -13.13 4.84
CA LYS A 31 13.85 -12.16 3.74
C LYS A 31 12.96 -10.96 3.96
N GLY A 32 13.40 -9.80 3.48
CA GLY A 32 12.61 -8.58 3.39
C GLY A 32 12.72 -7.93 2.04
N CYS A 33 11.87 -6.93 1.80
CA CYS A 33 11.82 -6.21 0.53
C CYS A 33 13.01 -5.27 0.37
N VAL A 34 13.61 -5.27 -0.81
CA VAL A 34 14.67 -4.32 -1.21
C VAL A 34 14.00 -3.04 -1.68
N ALA A 35 14.23 -1.93 -0.98
CA ALA A 35 13.69 -0.62 -1.33
C ALA A 35 14.52 0.52 -0.72
N HIS A 36 14.22 1.76 -1.13
CA HIS A 36 14.80 2.97 -0.54
C HIS A 36 14.13 3.34 0.80
N SER A 37 12.82 3.05 0.95
CA SER A 37 12.02 3.21 2.18
C SER A 37 12.12 1.97 3.08
N ASP A 38 11.11 1.73 3.92
CA ASP A 38 10.95 0.50 4.70
C ASP A 38 10.56 -0.74 3.83
N GLY A 39 10.34 -0.54 2.54
CA GLY A 39 10.03 -1.60 1.59
C GLY A 39 8.60 -2.11 1.62
N ASP A 40 7.66 -1.38 2.20
CA ASP A 40 6.25 -1.78 2.25
C ASP A 40 5.56 -1.66 0.89
N VAL A 41 5.71 -2.71 0.08
CA VAL A 41 5.12 -2.79 -1.27
C VAL A 41 3.59 -2.67 -1.25
N ALA A 42 2.93 -3.05 -0.15
CA ALA A 42 1.47 -2.95 -0.05
C ALA A 42 1.01 -1.49 0.11
N ILE A 43 1.68 -0.74 0.97
CA ILE A 43 1.40 0.69 1.12
C ILE A 43 1.77 1.46 -0.13
N HIS A 44 2.86 1.12 -0.82
CA HIS A 44 3.24 1.79 -2.07
C HIS A 44 2.18 1.61 -3.16
N ALA A 45 1.72 0.37 -3.39
CA ALA A 45 0.63 0.10 -4.33
C ALA A 45 -0.67 0.86 -3.96
N LEU A 46 -0.97 0.95 -2.65
CA LEU A 46 -2.14 1.67 -2.17
C LEU A 46 -2.01 3.18 -2.38
N CYS A 47 -0.84 3.77 -2.15
CA CYS A 47 -0.58 5.18 -2.44
C CYS A 47 -0.81 5.49 -3.92
N ASP A 48 -0.30 4.64 -4.82
CA ASP A 48 -0.51 4.81 -6.26
C ASP A 48 -1.99 4.70 -6.66
N ALA A 49 -2.73 3.77 -6.05
CA ALA A 49 -4.17 3.66 -6.29
C ALA A 49 -4.91 4.94 -5.89
N LEU A 50 -4.59 5.49 -4.73
CA LEU A 50 -5.21 6.72 -4.20
C LEU A 50 -4.84 7.95 -5.04
N LEU A 51 -3.56 8.13 -5.35
CA LEU A 51 -3.07 9.23 -6.18
C LEU A 51 -3.65 9.15 -7.60
N GLY A 52 -3.67 7.96 -8.19
CA GLY A 52 -4.23 7.71 -9.51
C GLY A 52 -5.73 8.01 -9.57
N ALA A 53 -6.51 7.65 -8.54
CA ALA A 53 -7.93 7.99 -8.44
C ALA A 53 -8.18 9.51 -8.49
N ALA A 54 -7.30 10.29 -7.86
CA ALA A 54 -7.37 11.75 -7.83
C ALA A 54 -6.71 12.43 -9.05
N ALA A 55 -6.12 11.66 -9.99
CA ALA A 55 -5.32 12.16 -11.12
C ALA A 55 -4.12 13.02 -10.66
N LEU A 56 -3.45 12.58 -9.59
CA LEU A 56 -2.29 13.26 -8.99
C LEU A 56 -0.94 12.61 -9.36
N GLY A 57 -0.92 11.67 -10.30
CA GLY A 57 0.27 10.93 -10.69
C GLY A 57 0.53 9.72 -9.78
N ASP A 58 1.77 9.49 -9.43
CA ASP A 58 2.24 8.33 -8.68
C ASP A 58 3.07 8.72 -7.44
N ILE A 59 3.43 7.73 -6.65
CA ILE A 59 4.21 7.93 -5.43
C ILE A 59 5.60 8.52 -5.70
N GLY A 60 6.23 8.18 -6.82
CA GLY A 60 7.55 8.69 -7.21
C GLY A 60 7.55 10.18 -7.51
N LEU A 61 6.44 10.73 -8.00
CA LEU A 61 6.28 12.16 -8.23
C LEU A 61 6.25 12.96 -6.92
N HIS A 62 5.63 12.42 -5.88
CA HIS A 62 5.43 13.09 -4.58
C HIS A 62 6.55 12.82 -3.58
N PHE A 63 7.17 11.63 -3.65
CA PHE A 63 8.17 11.15 -2.72
C PHE A 63 9.33 10.50 -3.49
N PRO A 64 10.16 11.30 -4.19
CA PRO A 64 11.22 10.77 -5.02
C PRO A 64 12.24 9.97 -4.20
N ASP A 65 12.61 8.80 -4.66
CA ASP A 65 13.58 7.90 -4.05
C ASP A 65 15.01 8.46 -4.05
N THR A 66 15.25 9.52 -4.80
CA THR A 66 16.51 10.28 -4.80
C THR A 66 16.66 11.21 -3.60
N SER A 67 15.58 11.47 -2.84
CA SER A 67 15.63 12.34 -1.66
C SER A 67 16.10 11.56 -0.43
N VAL A 68 17.11 12.11 0.26
CA VAL A 68 17.61 11.57 1.53
C VAL A 68 16.56 11.61 2.64
N ASP A 69 15.54 12.48 2.52
CA ASP A 69 14.48 12.65 3.51
C ASP A 69 13.56 11.42 3.60
N PHE A 70 13.54 10.59 2.55
CA PHE A 70 12.69 9.40 2.47
C PHE A 70 13.47 8.08 2.63
N ALA A 71 14.79 8.15 2.85
CA ALA A 71 15.60 6.96 3.07
C ALA A 71 15.18 6.25 4.37
N GLY A 72 14.73 4.98 4.27
CA GLY A 72 14.26 4.19 5.40
C GLY A 72 12.97 4.70 6.05
N ILE A 73 12.23 5.59 5.38
CA ILE A 73 10.97 6.14 5.93
C ILE A 73 9.92 5.05 6.13
N ASP A 74 9.18 5.14 7.23
CA ASP A 74 7.97 4.36 7.48
C ASP A 74 6.89 4.73 6.46
N SER A 75 6.51 3.80 5.59
CA SER A 75 5.54 4.03 4.51
C SER A 75 4.15 4.45 5.01
N LYS A 76 3.81 4.21 6.28
CA LYS A 76 2.58 4.78 6.88
C LYS A 76 2.57 6.30 6.88
N ILE A 77 3.75 6.94 6.96
CA ILE A 77 3.87 8.40 6.85
C ILE A 77 3.53 8.85 5.43
N LEU A 78 4.01 8.11 4.41
CA LEU A 78 3.68 8.38 3.00
C LEU A 78 2.17 8.24 2.76
N LEU A 79 1.57 7.16 3.26
CA LEU A 79 0.14 6.91 3.11
C LEU A 79 -0.72 8.00 3.78
N ARG A 80 -0.31 8.46 4.97
CA ARG A 80 -0.97 9.59 5.65
C ARG A 80 -0.91 10.85 4.79
N ARG A 81 0.26 11.17 4.24
CA ARG A 81 0.42 12.35 3.39
C ARG A 81 -0.41 12.27 2.11
N VAL A 82 -0.51 11.08 1.51
CA VAL A 82 -1.40 10.86 0.35
C VAL A 82 -2.87 11.10 0.74
N ALA A 83 -3.33 10.58 1.88
CA ALA A 83 -4.70 10.82 2.37
C ALA A 83 -4.96 12.32 2.60
N GLU A 84 -4.01 13.06 3.17
CA GLU A 84 -4.08 14.52 3.32
C GLU A 84 -4.19 15.24 1.97
N LEU A 85 -3.39 14.85 0.97
CA LEU A 85 -3.47 15.41 -0.39
C LEU A 85 -4.84 15.21 -1.03
N LEU A 86 -5.48 14.04 -0.81
CA LEU A 86 -6.84 13.79 -1.28
C LEU A 86 -7.83 14.75 -0.62
N LEU A 87 -7.76 14.93 0.69
CA LEU A 87 -8.61 15.87 1.44
C LEU A 87 -8.42 17.31 0.96
N GLU A 88 -7.17 17.75 0.73
CA GLU A 88 -6.85 19.08 0.16
C GLU A 88 -7.51 19.28 -1.21
N LYS A 89 -7.70 18.20 -1.98
CA LYS A 89 -8.40 18.21 -3.27
C LYS A 89 -9.93 18.02 -3.16
N GLY A 90 -10.45 17.92 -1.94
CA GLY A 90 -11.87 17.75 -1.67
C GLY A 90 -12.38 16.32 -1.88
N TYR A 91 -11.50 15.32 -1.85
CA TYR A 91 -11.87 13.91 -1.92
C TYR A 91 -11.81 13.26 -0.55
N GLU A 92 -12.74 12.33 -0.33
CA GLU A 92 -12.76 11.38 0.78
C GLU A 92 -12.53 9.97 0.25
N ILE A 93 -11.90 9.12 1.09
CA ILE A 93 -11.68 7.71 0.76
C ILE A 93 -12.97 6.94 1.06
N GLY A 94 -13.54 6.30 0.04
CA GLY A 94 -14.70 5.43 0.16
C GLY A 94 -14.32 4.08 0.73
N ASN A 95 -13.48 3.33 0.01
CA ASN A 95 -12.87 2.10 0.47
C ASN A 95 -11.64 1.76 -0.37
N VAL A 96 -10.83 0.85 0.14
CA VAL A 96 -9.67 0.30 -0.56
C VAL A 96 -9.64 -1.22 -0.47
N ASP A 97 -9.04 -1.85 -1.46
CA ASP A 97 -8.87 -3.31 -1.53
C ASP A 97 -7.48 -3.64 -2.07
N CYS A 98 -6.68 -4.36 -1.26
CA CYS A 98 -5.33 -4.77 -1.60
C CYS A 98 -5.25 -6.29 -1.72
N THR A 99 -4.62 -6.77 -2.80
CA THR A 99 -4.29 -8.19 -2.99
C THR A 99 -2.79 -8.35 -3.06
N MET A 100 -2.23 -9.09 -2.12
CA MET A 100 -0.79 -9.38 -2.03
C MET A 100 -0.50 -10.76 -2.59
N CYS A 101 0.47 -10.86 -3.50
CA CYS A 101 0.98 -12.12 -4.03
C CYS A 101 2.33 -12.42 -3.40
N ALA A 102 2.37 -13.41 -2.51
CA ALA A 102 3.58 -13.85 -1.83
C ALA A 102 3.53 -15.36 -1.59
N GLN A 103 4.60 -16.09 -1.94
CA GLN A 103 4.68 -17.53 -1.67
C GLN A 103 4.91 -17.78 -0.19
N GLN A 104 5.78 -17.01 0.45
CA GLN A 104 6.11 -17.02 1.88
C GLN A 104 6.36 -15.58 2.35
N PRO A 105 6.16 -15.29 3.66
CA PRO A 105 5.50 -16.11 4.68
C PRO A 105 3.97 -16.16 4.48
N ARG A 106 3.27 -16.99 5.27
CA ARG A 106 1.80 -16.97 5.31
C ARG A 106 1.32 -15.65 5.90
N LEU A 107 0.62 -14.84 5.10
CA LEU A 107 0.17 -13.50 5.50
C LEU A 107 -1.15 -13.48 6.27
N ARG A 108 -1.95 -14.55 6.21
CA ARG A 108 -3.26 -14.62 6.87
C ARG A 108 -3.28 -14.17 8.34
N PRO A 109 -2.31 -14.57 9.20
CA PRO A 109 -2.31 -14.14 10.61
C PRO A 109 -2.12 -12.63 10.81
N HIS A 110 -1.59 -11.92 9.81
CA HIS A 110 -1.22 -10.51 9.89
C HIS A 110 -2.26 -9.58 9.25
N ILE A 111 -3.23 -10.11 8.51
CA ILE A 111 -4.20 -9.33 7.70
C ILE A 111 -4.96 -8.31 8.55
N ASP A 112 -5.48 -8.69 9.71
CA ASP A 112 -6.26 -7.76 10.55
C ASP A 112 -5.38 -6.64 11.14
N ALA A 113 -4.11 -6.91 11.43
CA ALA A 113 -3.16 -5.88 11.86
C ALA A 113 -2.83 -4.91 10.72
N MET A 114 -2.63 -5.42 9.50
CA MET A 114 -2.41 -4.60 8.31
C MET A 114 -3.60 -3.68 8.02
N ARG A 115 -4.82 -4.21 8.07
CA ARG A 115 -6.04 -3.42 7.89
C ARG A 115 -6.10 -2.25 8.86
N ARG A 116 -5.90 -2.51 10.15
CA ARG A 116 -5.88 -1.46 11.18
C ARG A 116 -4.76 -0.44 10.98
N ALA A 117 -3.56 -0.88 10.63
CA ALA A 117 -2.42 0.00 10.41
C ALA A 117 -2.67 0.96 9.23
N MET A 118 -3.16 0.44 8.10
CA MET A 118 -3.47 1.24 6.92
C MET A 118 -4.69 2.15 7.15
N ALA A 119 -5.75 1.65 7.80
CA ALA A 119 -6.92 2.46 8.15
C ALA A 119 -6.53 3.64 9.06
N GLY A 120 -5.73 3.38 10.10
CA GLY A 120 -5.22 4.42 10.99
C GLY A 120 -4.34 5.45 10.29
N ALA A 121 -3.51 5.03 9.32
CA ALA A 121 -2.69 5.94 8.52
C ALA A 121 -3.54 6.83 7.61
N MET A 122 -4.61 6.31 7.03
CA MET A 122 -5.54 7.05 6.17
C MET A 122 -6.60 7.85 6.93
N GLY A 123 -6.78 7.59 8.23
CA GLY A 123 -7.83 8.23 9.03
C GLY A 123 -9.25 7.75 8.68
N VAL A 124 -9.40 6.48 8.31
CA VAL A 124 -10.67 5.85 7.96
C VAL A 124 -10.98 4.67 8.90
N ASP A 125 -12.24 4.21 8.90
CA ASP A 125 -12.65 3.05 9.66
C ASP A 125 -12.08 1.74 9.06
N ASP A 126 -11.82 0.73 9.89
CA ASP A 126 -11.23 -0.56 9.50
C ASP A 126 -12.07 -1.31 8.46
N ASP A 127 -13.39 -1.12 8.43
CA ASP A 127 -14.29 -1.75 7.48
C ASP A 127 -14.16 -1.22 6.05
N ARG A 128 -13.46 -0.07 5.88
CA ARG A 128 -13.15 0.50 4.57
C ARG A 128 -11.86 -0.06 3.96
N VAL A 129 -11.14 -0.90 4.68
CA VAL A 129 -9.86 -1.48 4.24
C VAL A 129 -10.00 -2.99 4.11
N SER A 130 -9.91 -3.48 2.88
CA SER A 130 -9.82 -4.91 2.57
C SER A 130 -8.37 -5.28 2.23
N VAL A 131 -7.89 -6.38 2.79
CA VAL A 131 -6.59 -6.99 2.49
C VAL A 131 -6.78 -8.47 2.27
N LYS A 132 -6.26 -8.97 1.16
CA LYS A 132 -6.24 -10.40 0.80
C LYS A 132 -4.82 -10.80 0.43
N ALA A 133 -4.50 -12.05 0.64
CA ALA A 133 -3.23 -12.61 0.23
C ALA A 133 -3.44 -13.91 -0.55
N THR A 134 -2.61 -14.15 -1.53
CA THR A 134 -2.59 -15.37 -2.33
C THR A 134 -1.15 -15.78 -2.62
N THR A 135 -0.94 -17.04 -2.95
CA THR A 135 0.27 -17.51 -3.61
C THR A 135 0.07 -17.51 -5.12
N THR A 136 1.13 -17.72 -5.88
CA THR A 136 1.05 -18.00 -7.33
C THR A 136 1.25 -19.49 -7.63
N GLU A 137 1.02 -20.38 -6.64
CA GLU A 137 1.18 -21.83 -6.79
C GLU A 137 2.58 -22.22 -7.31
N HIS A 138 3.61 -21.59 -6.76
CA HIS A 138 5.03 -21.74 -7.15
C HIS A 138 5.35 -21.26 -8.58
N LEU A 139 4.46 -20.53 -9.25
CA LEU A 139 4.69 -19.96 -10.56
C LEU A 139 5.26 -18.53 -10.45
N GLY A 140 6.08 -18.16 -11.43
CA GLY A 140 6.64 -16.81 -11.53
C GLY A 140 7.66 -16.48 -10.45
N PHE A 141 8.03 -15.20 -10.35
CA PHE A 141 9.01 -14.71 -9.40
C PHE A 141 8.49 -14.75 -7.96
N GLU A 142 7.18 -14.52 -7.75
CA GLU A 142 6.56 -14.65 -6.42
C GLU A 142 6.63 -16.10 -5.96
N GLY A 143 6.31 -17.05 -6.86
CA GLY A 143 6.34 -18.48 -6.57
C GLY A 143 7.74 -19.02 -6.27
N ARG A 144 8.79 -18.36 -6.79
CA ARG A 144 10.20 -18.66 -6.48
C ARG A 144 10.76 -17.85 -5.31
N GLU A 145 9.92 -17.06 -4.62
CA GLU A 145 10.31 -16.20 -3.48
C GLU A 145 11.42 -15.21 -3.84
N GLU A 146 11.41 -14.71 -5.07
CA GLU A 146 12.31 -13.67 -5.56
C GLU A 146 11.77 -12.25 -5.31
N GLY A 147 10.45 -12.14 -5.12
CA GLY A 147 9.77 -10.87 -4.88
C GLY A 147 8.35 -11.05 -4.37
N ILE A 148 7.75 -9.93 -3.99
CA ILE A 148 6.34 -9.80 -3.62
C ILE A 148 5.73 -8.75 -4.54
N SER A 149 4.53 -9.04 -5.07
CA SER A 149 3.73 -8.08 -5.82
C SER A 149 2.42 -7.77 -5.10
N VAL A 150 1.95 -6.55 -5.28
CA VAL A 150 0.68 -6.09 -4.70
C VAL A 150 -0.11 -5.31 -5.73
N SER A 151 -1.39 -5.64 -5.83
CA SER A 151 -2.38 -4.88 -6.59
C SER A 151 -3.35 -4.23 -5.61
N ALA A 152 -3.57 -2.93 -5.73
CA ALA A 152 -4.49 -2.16 -4.90
C ALA A 152 -5.51 -1.44 -5.75
N VAL A 153 -6.74 -1.36 -5.25
CA VAL A 153 -7.82 -0.55 -5.83
C VAL A 153 -8.34 0.40 -4.76
N ALA A 154 -8.59 1.64 -5.13
CA ALA A 154 -9.16 2.65 -4.26
C ALA A 154 -10.40 3.27 -4.90
N LEU A 155 -11.46 3.42 -4.13
CA LEU A 155 -12.60 4.26 -4.45
C LEU A 155 -12.52 5.54 -3.62
N ILE A 156 -12.53 6.69 -4.28
CA ILE A 156 -12.63 7.99 -3.63
C ILE A 156 -13.89 8.71 -4.13
N TYR A 157 -14.37 9.68 -3.37
CA TYR A 157 -15.54 10.46 -3.75
C TYR A 157 -15.45 11.89 -3.24
N ARG A 158 -16.15 12.81 -3.92
CA ARG A 158 -16.44 14.13 -3.36
C ARG A 158 -17.77 14.08 -2.62
N PRO A 159 -17.81 14.42 -1.33
CA PRO A 159 -19.08 14.55 -0.64
C PRO A 159 -19.96 15.57 -1.35
N ALA A 160 -21.27 15.33 -1.37
CA ALA A 160 -22.20 16.35 -1.83
C ALA A 160 -22.13 17.52 -0.85
N ASP A 161 -22.15 18.75 -1.37
CA ASP A 161 -22.24 19.94 -0.52
C ASP A 161 -23.35 19.74 0.50
N ARG A 162 -22.98 19.77 1.78
CA ARG A 162 -23.98 19.82 2.86
C ARG A 162 -24.63 21.20 2.75
N LYS A 163 -25.85 21.23 2.16
CA LYS A 163 -26.70 22.43 2.17
C LYS A 163 -27.14 22.76 3.58
#